data_8eb850957f4067c33c0d034036125edb
#
_entry.id   8eb850957f4067c33c0d034036125edb
#
_cell.length_a   1.000
_cell.length_b   1.000
_cell.length_c   1.000
_cell.angle_alpha   90.00
_cell.angle_beta   90.00
_cell.angle_gamma   90.00
#
_symmetry.space_group_name_H-M   'P 1'
#
loop_
_entity.id
_entity.type
_entity.pdbx_description
1 polymer ?
#
loop_
_entity_poly.entity_id
_entity_poly.type
_entity_poly.pdbx_seq_one_letter_code
_entity_poly.pdbx_strand_id
1 'polypeptide(L)'
;MQERIILFDLDGTLTDSGPGIMKASQFALHAYGVERDWQELDFFVGPPLDETFGQFMPKEDIPGAIDQFRVYYHDVGWLENEPYPGVREMLDTLQKNSFRLFVATSKLESMAVQVLGHFGLAPYFEAICGAPGDNTQAGKKVNVIRAALQKAGCTDLTQAMIVGDRKHDIIGGKLAGIRTAGILYGYGSREELAQAGADLICRTPEEFTKIMLSEQQGDKRMNATERKIAEDLLSIRAVFFRPDEPFTWASGIKSPVYCDNRLILTAPDVRTEVETAIMQAIEREYPQAEVLMGTSTAGIAHAAIVGHMMKLPMGYVRGSSKDHGRQNQIEGRLEKGQKVVVVEDLVSTGGSVLDVVKVLRAAGAEVLGVVSIFTYGMKKGLERLAAANVKNVSLTNFDVIAAVAAEQNYIKQEDVVRLIQFRNNPADESWIGGNN
;
A
#
# COMPACT_ATOMS: atom_id res chain seq x y z
N MET A 1 10.21 -5.95 10.13
CA MET A 1 9.27 -6.10 8.99
C MET A 1 7.89 -5.75 9.50
N GLN A 2 7.23 -4.78 8.92
CA GLN A 2 5.82 -4.52 9.24
C GLN A 2 4.98 -5.68 8.74
N GLU A 3 4.22 -6.29 9.65
CA GLU A 3 3.36 -7.42 9.34
C GLU A 3 2.13 -6.91 8.59
N ARG A 4 1.82 -7.50 7.43
CA ARG A 4 0.64 -7.15 6.64
C ARG A 4 -0.62 -7.70 7.31
N ILE A 5 -1.63 -6.84 7.44
CA ILE A 5 -2.91 -7.15 8.07
C ILE A 5 -3.97 -7.37 6.98
N ILE A 6 -4.65 -8.53 7.02
CA ILE A 6 -5.76 -8.82 6.14
C ILE A 6 -7.02 -9.02 6.98
N LEU A 7 -8.03 -8.21 6.70
CA LEU A 7 -9.37 -8.33 7.25
C LEU A 7 -10.22 -9.10 6.25
N PHE A 8 -11.01 -10.06 6.69
CA PHE A 8 -11.94 -10.81 5.84
C PHE A 8 -13.38 -10.52 6.26
N ASP A 9 -14.28 -10.30 5.32
CA ASP A 9 -15.68 -10.53 5.59
C ASP A 9 -15.96 -12.02 5.78
N LEU A 10 -17.13 -12.37 6.28
CA LEU A 10 -17.52 -13.76 6.54
C LEU A 10 -18.48 -14.27 5.47
N ASP A 11 -19.69 -13.69 5.43
CA ASP A 11 -20.77 -14.16 4.58
C ASP A 11 -20.51 -13.82 3.11
N GLY A 12 -20.47 -14.81 2.23
CA GLY A 12 -20.09 -14.63 0.83
C GLY A 12 -18.59 -14.53 0.56
N THR A 13 -17.76 -14.52 1.61
CA THR A 13 -16.30 -14.37 1.50
C THR A 13 -15.54 -15.58 2.02
N LEU A 14 -15.73 -15.94 3.28
CA LEU A 14 -15.13 -17.13 3.88
C LEU A 14 -16.05 -18.33 3.76
N THR A 15 -17.36 -18.09 3.86
CA THR A 15 -18.38 -19.14 3.82
C THR A 15 -19.55 -18.76 2.90
N ASP A 16 -20.11 -19.75 2.24
CA ASP A 16 -21.36 -19.67 1.49
C ASP A 16 -22.55 -19.81 2.43
N SER A 17 -22.89 -18.72 3.09
CA SER A 17 -24.04 -18.66 4.00
C SER A 17 -25.35 -18.26 3.32
N GLY A 18 -25.32 -18.08 2.01
CA GLY A 18 -26.49 -17.64 1.25
C GLY A 18 -27.71 -18.50 1.41
N PRO A 19 -27.63 -19.85 1.27
CA PRO A 19 -28.79 -20.71 1.43
C PRO A 19 -29.52 -20.47 2.75
N GLY A 20 -28.79 -20.39 3.87
CA GLY A 20 -29.36 -20.13 5.19
C GLY A 20 -29.95 -18.74 5.35
N ILE A 21 -29.28 -17.70 4.83
CA ILE A 21 -29.77 -16.31 4.86
C ILE A 21 -31.03 -16.17 3.99
N MET A 22 -31.01 -16.70 2.77
CA MET A 22 -32.13 -16.60 1.83
C MET A 22 -33.38 -17.31 2.34
N LYS A 23 -33.23 -18.52 2.92
CA LYS A 23 -34.36 -19.25 3.53
C LYS A 23 -34.88 -18.60 4.79
N ALA A 24 -34.00 -18.03 5.64
CA ALA A 24 -34.42 -17.23 6.78
C ALA A 24 -35.20 -15.98 6.35
N SER A 25 -34.77 -15.35 5.26
CA SER A 25 -35.48 -14.20 4.68
C SER A 25 -36.84 -14.60 4.11
N GLN A 26 -36.92 -15.73 3.40
CA GLN A 26 -38.19 -16.30 2.94
C GLN A 26 -39.14 -16.56 4.10
N PHE A 27 -38.66 -17.20 5.16
CA PHE A 27 -39.46 -17.48 6.36
C PHE A 27 -40.02 -16.21 7.00
N ALA A 28 -39.18 -15.17 7.11
CA ALA A 28 -39.60 -13.87 7.65
C ALA A 28 -40.61 -13.18 6.71
N LEU A 29 -40.39 -13.13 5.41
CA LEU A 29 -41.29 -12.53 4.43
C LEU A 29 -42.67 -13.23 4.44
N HIS A 30 -42.69 -14.55 4.50
CA HIS A 30 -43.92 -15.34 4.57
C HIS A 30 -44.79 -14.98 5.80
N ALA A 31 -44.14 -14.72 6.94
CA ALA A 31 -44.87 -14.32 8.18
C ALA A 31 -45.59 -12.97 8.00
N TYR A 32 -45.22 -12.16 7.03
CA TYR A 32 -45.86 -10.87 6.68
C TYR A 32 -46.66 -10.94 5.37
N GLY A 33 -46.97 -12.16 4.88
CA GLY A 33 -47.78 -12.38 3.70
C GLY A 33 -47.07 -12.08 2.36
N VAL A 34 -45.76 -12.01 2.35
CA VAL A 34 -44.96 -11.81 1.14
C VAL A 34 -44.41 -13.16 0.67
N GLU A 35 -44.97 -13.67 -0.43
CA GLU A 35 -44.54 -14.93 -1.03
C GLU A 35 -43.38 -14.69 -2.01
N ARG A 36 -42.22 -15.31 -1.73
CA ARG A 36 -41.02 -15.30 -2.60
C ARG A 36 -40.33 -16.65 -2.52
N ASP A 37 -39.72 -17.08 -3.63
CA ASP A 37 -38.81 -18.20 -3.61
C ASP A 37 -37.48 -17.74 -3.00
N TRP A 38 -36.91 -18.56 -2.08
CA TRP A 38 -35.64 -18.23 -1.45
C TRP A 38 -34.50 -18.07 -2.47
N GLN A 39 -34.54 -18.75 -3.60
CA GLN A 39 -33.55 -18.64 -4.68
C GLN A 39 -33.54 -17.26 -5.37
N GLU A 40 -34.60 -16.45 -5.18
CA GLU A 40 -34.70 -15.08 -5.69
C GLU A 40 -34.20 -14.03 -4.66
N LEU A 41 -33.76 -14.46 -3.48
CA LEU A 41 -33.42 -13.58 -2.36
C LEU A 41 -31.91 -13.42 -2.13
N ASP A 42 -31.08 -13.64 -3.15
CA ASP A 42 -29.61 -13.53 -3.07
C ASP A 42 -29.12 -12.12 -2.63
N PHE A 43 -29.90 -11.08 -2.94
CA PHE A 43 -29.63 -9.71 -2.53
C PHE A 43 -29.78 -9.47 -1.01
N PHE A 44 -30.27 -10.43 -0.24
CA PHE A 44 -30.22 -10.40 1.23
C PHE A 44 -28.86 -10.76 1.80
N VAL A 45 -27.98 -11.36 1.01
CA VAL A 45 -26.65 -11.75 1.47
C VAL A 45 -25.70 -10.53 1.41
N GLY A 46 -25.23 -10.09 2.57
CA GLY A 46 -24.28 -8.99 2.74
C GLY A 46 -24.88 -7.64 3.17
N PRO A 47 -25.95 -7.13 2.57
CA PRO A 47 -26.56 -5.88 3.02
C PRO A 47 -27.22 -5.99 4.41
N PRO A 48 -27.38 -4.87 5.14
CA PRO A 48 -28.16 -4.83 6.37
C PRO A 48 -29.62 -5.27 6.17
N LEU A 49 -30.15 -6.08 7.08
CA LEU A 49 -31.50 -6.64 6.98
C LEU A 49 -32.60 -5.57 6.94
N ASP A 50 -32.41 -4.46 7.62
CA ASP A 50 -33.37 -3.34 7.62
C ASP A 50 -33.48 -2.68 6.24
N GLU A 51 -32.38 -2.56 5.51
CA GLU A 51 -32.39 -2.03 4.14
C GLU A 51 -33.08 -3.00 3.17
N THR A 52 -32.88 -4.30 3.33
CA THR A 52 -33.45 -5.32 2.45
C THR A 52 -34.93 -5.56 2.74
N PHE A 53 -35.34 -5.73 3.99
CA PHE A 53 -36.77 -5.86 4.32
C PHE A 53 -37.56 -4.59 4.01
N GLY A 54 -36.95 -3.41 4.07
CA GLY A 54 -37.57 -2.14 3.71
C GLY A 54 -38.05 -2.04 2.25
N GLN A 55 -37.62 -2.96 1.38
CA GLN A 55 -38.11 -3.08 -0.01
C GLN A 55 -39.46 -3.80 -0.09
N PHE A 56 -39.88 -4.52 0.93
CA PHE A 56 -41.06 -5.38 0.94
C PHE A 56 -42.15 -4.97 1.93
N MET A 57 -41.82 -4.20 2.94
CA MET A 57 -42.74 -3.87 4.00
C MET A 57 -42.52 -2.47 4.60
N PRO A 58 -43.51 -1.88 5.26
CA PRO A 58 -43.39 -0.60 5.96
C PRO A 58 -42.41 -0.68 7.14
N LYS A 59 -41.83 0.48 7.51
CA LYS A 59 -40.81 0.58 8.54
C LYS A 59 -41.18 -0.01 9.90
N GLU A 60 -42.44 0.08 10.25
CA GLU A 60 -42.99 -0.45 11.51
C GLU A 60 -42.92 -1.98 11.61
N ASP A 61 -42.94 -2.69 10.49
CA ASP A 61 -42.91 -4.16 10.43
C ASP A 61 -41.50 -4.73 10.36
N ILE A 62 -40.52 -3.93 9.96
CA ILE A 62 -39.12 -4.37 9.77
C ILE A 62 -38.52 -5.02 11.04
N PRO A 63 -38.68 -4.45 12.26
CA PRO A 63 -38.14 -5.08 13.47
C PRO A 63 -38.68 -6.49 13.70
N GLY A 64 -40.00 -6.68 13.51
CA GLY A 64 -40.63 -7.98 13.66
C GLY A 64 -40.20 -8.99 12.58
N ALA A 65 -40.01 -8.54 11.34
CA ALA A 65 -39.47 -9.39 10.28
C ALA A 65 -38.01 -9.82 10.55
N ILE A 66 -37.20 -8.92 11.08
CA ILE A 66 -35.85 -9.25 11.52
C ILE A 66 -35.84 -10.27 12.65
N ASP A 67 -36.79 -10.19 13.57
CA ASP A 67 -36.95 -11.17 14.66
C ASP A 67 -37.37 -12.54 14.10
N GLN A 68 -38.30 -12.60 13.13
CA GLN A 68 -38.63 -13.86 12.43
C GLN A 68 -37.45 -14.44 11.67
N PHE A 69 -36.70 -13.60 10.96
CA PHE A 69 -35.45 -14.02 10.33
C PHE A 69 -34.49 -14.66 11.34
N ARG A 70 -34.30 -14.03 12.50
CA ARG A 70 -33.41 -14.52 13.56
C ARG A 70 -33.85 -15.86 14.12
N VAL A 71 -35.17 -16.09 14.28
CA VAL A 71 -35.68 -17.37 14.72
C VAL A 71 -35.23 -18.51 13.82
N TYR A 72 -35.50 -18.40 12.51
CA TYR A 72 -35.08 -19.43 11.56
C TYR A 72 -33.56 -19.54 11.49
N TYR A 73 -32.89 -18.41 11.39
CA TYR A 73 -31.44 -18.39 11.19
C TYR A 73 -30.69 -19.00 12.38
N HIS A 74 -31.15 -18.74 13.61
CA HIS A 74 -30.57 -19.27 14.83
C HIS A 74 -30.79 -20.79 14.99
N ASP A 75 -31.95 -21.28 14.58
CA ASP A 75 -32.29 -22.68 14.77
C ASP A 75 -31.67 -23.59 13.69
N VAL A 76 -31.71 -23.14 12.43
CA VAL A 76 -31.35 -23.95 11.25
C VAL A 76 -30.42 -23.23 10.30
N GLY A 77 -30.72 -21.98 9.97
CA GLY A 77 -30.10 -21.28 8.83
C GLY A 77 -28.59 -21.14 8.91
N TRP A 78 -28.03 -20.96 10.10
CA TRP A 78 -26.58 -20.85 10.27
C TRP A 78 -25.82 -22.15 9.95
N LEU A 79 -26.49 -23.30 9.97
CA LEU A 79 -25.94 -24.60 9.56
C LEU A 79 -26.08 -24.86 8.06
N GLU A 80 -26.97 -24.13 7.38
CA GLU A 80 -27.11 -24.14 5.92
C GLU A 80 -26.02 -23.24 5.28
N ASN A 81 -24.78 -23.60 5.54
CA ASN A 81 -23.59 -22.81 5.28
C ASN A 81 -22.40 -23.75 5.11
N GLU A 82 -21.43 -23.39 4.29
CA GLU A 82 -20.17 -24.13 4.13
C GLU A 82 -19.01 -23.20 3.74
N PRO A 83 -17.78 -23.50 4.12
CA PRO A 83 -16.61 -22.77 3.64
C PRO A 83 -16.46 -22.88 2.12
N TYR A 84 -16.17 -21.75 1.45
CA TYR A 84 -15.88 -21.82 0.02
C TYR A 84 -14.64 -22.69 -0.26
N PRO A 85 -14.63 -23.44 -1.39
CA PRO A 85 -13.47 -24.23 -1.81
C PRO A 85 -12.20 -23.36 -1.88
N GLY A 86 -11.10 -23.83 -1.28
CA GLY A 86 -9.82 -23.13 -1.28
C GLY A 86 -9.62 -22.09 -0.18
N VAL A 87 -10.67 -21.75 0.59
CA VAL A 87 -10.55 -20.76 1.68
C VAL A 87 -9.62 -21.25 2.78
N ARG A 88 -9.72 -22.51 3.19
CA ARG A 88 -8.86 -23.06 4.24
C ARG A 88 -7.40 -23.04 3.82
N GLU A 89 -7.11 -23.45 2.59
CA GLU A 89 -5.76 -23.46 2.00
C GLU A 89 -5.20 -22.04 1.88
N MET A 90 -6.05 -21.07 1.52
CA MET A 90 -5.70 -19.66 1.48
C MET A 90 -5.28 -19.15 2.87
N LEU A 91 -6.14 -19.34 3.89
CA LEU A 91 -5.88 -18.90 5.26
C LEU A 91 -4.61 -19.53 5.83
N ASP A 92 -4.42 -20.83 5.65
CA ASP A 92 -3.25 -21.59 6.08
C ASP A 92 -1.97 -21.04 5.41
N THR A 93 -2.02 -20.77 4.11
CA THR A 93 -0.88 -20.25 3.35
C THR A 93 -0.54 -18.83 3.77
N LEU A 94 -1.53 -17.95 3.95
CA LEU A 94 -1.31 -16.58 4.38
C LEU A 94 -0.70 -16.55 5.80
N GLN A 95 -1.24 -17.33 6.74
CA GLN A 95 -0.73 -17.42 8.11
C GLN A 95 0.73 -17.90 8.15
N LYS A 96 1.06 -18.98 7.40
CA LYS A 96 2.44 -19.48 7.27
C LYS A 96 3.42 -18.46 6.68
N ASN A 97 2.92 -17.51 5.91
CA ASN A 97 3.72 -16.42 5.36
C ASN A 97 3.66 -15.12 6.18
N SER A 98 3.29 -15.22 7.47
CA SER A 98 3.31 -14.11 8.43
C SER A 98 2.36 -12.96 8.08
N PHE A 99 1.25 -13.25 7.41
CA PHE A 99 0.13 -12.32 7.36
C PHE A 99 -0.69 -12.44 8.65
N ARG A 100 -1.07 -11.31 9.21
CA ARG A 100 -1.96 -11.25 10.37
C ARG A 100 -3.40 -11.20 9.88
N LEU A 101 -4.22 -12.15 10.29
CA LEU A 101 -5.57 -12.35 9.78
C LEU A 101 -6.62 -11.97 10.82
N PHE A 102 -7.63 -11.24 10.38
CA PHE A 102 -8.75 -10.78 11.21
C PHE A 102 -10.06 -10.98 10.44
N VAL A 103 -11.16 -11.05 11.16
CA VAL A 103 -12.49 -10.99 10.57
C VAL A 103 -13.11 -9.63 10.87
N ALA A 104 -13.75 -9.04 9.85
CA ALA A 104 -14.50 -7.79 9.96
C ALA A 104 -15.82 -7.93 9.20
N THR A 105 -16.88 -8.38 9.88
CA THR A 105 -18.16 -8.73 9.27
C THR A 105 -19.33 -7.90 9.85
N SER A 106 -20.33 -7.63 9.02
CA SER A 106 -21.58 -7.02 9.47
C SER A 106 -22.49 -8.00 10.21
N LYS A 107 -22.18 -9.29 10.19
CA LYS A 107 -22.86 -10.32 11.00
C LYS A 107 -22.65 -10.05 12.49
N LEU A 108 -23.62 -10.43 13.33
CA LEU A 108 -23.46 -10.40 14.78
C LEU A 108 -22.19 -11.14 15.21
N GLU A 109 -21.37 -10.51 16.06
CA GLU A 109 -20.07 -11.06 16.47
C GLU A 109 -20.20 -12.46 17.08
N SER A 110 -21.21 -12.68 17.93
CA SER A 110 -21.48 -14.00 18.53
C SER A 110 -21.77 -15.08 17.48
N MET A 111 -22.53 -14.74 16.44
CA MET A 111 -22.82 -15.66 15.33
C MET A 111 -21.59 -15.92 14.46
N ALA A 112 -20.79 -14.88 14.20
CA ALA A 112 -19.55 -15.02 13.46
C ALA A 112 -18.57 -15.98 14.18
N VAL A 113 -18.42 -15.84 15.49
CA VAL A 113 -17.61 -16.73 16.32
C VAL A 113 -18.14 -18.16 16.27
N GLN A 114 -19.47 -18.34 16.36
CA GLN A 114 -20.10 -19.66 16.30
C GLN A 114 -19.86 -20.35 14.95
N VAL A 115 -20.09 -19.66 13.84
CA VAL A 115 -19.90 -20.18 12.47
C VAL A 115 -18.43 -20.54 12.23
N LEU A 116 -17.51 -19.63 12.53
CA LEU A 116 -16.07 -19.89 12.35
C LEU A 116 -15.57 -21.02 13.25
N GLY A 117 -16.10 -21.13 14.48
CA GLY A 117 -15.81 -22.22 15.39
C GLY A 117 -16.29 -23.58 14.85
N HIS A 118 -17.51 -23.64 14.32
CA HIS A 118 -18.11 -24.85 13.73
C HIS A 118 -17.27 -25.40 12.57
N PHE A 119 -16.84 -24.54 11.68
CA PHE A 119 -16.00 -24.92 10.54
C PHE A 119 -14.51 -25.05 10.86
N GLY A 120 -14.09 -24.82 12.11
CA GLY A 120 -12.69 -24.87 12.52
C GLY A 120 -11.82 -23.80 11.83
N LEU A 121 -12.43 -22.64 11.47
CA LEU A 121 -11.72 -21.51 10.87
C LEU A 121 -11.27 -20.46 11.90
N ALA A 122 -11.88 -20.45 13.09
CA ALA A 122 -11.56 -19.47 14.13
C ALA A 122 -10.06 -19.39 14.49
N PRO A 123 -9.28 -20.48 14.54
CA PRO A 123 -7.85 -20.44 14.90
C PRO A 123 -6.95 -19.67 13.91
N TYR A 124 -7.42 -19.38 12.70
CA TYR A 124 -6.64 -18.59 11.74
C TYR A 124 -6.62 -17.10 12.07
N PHE A 125 -7.58 -16.61 12.86
CA PHE A 125 -7.79 -15.18 13.08
C PHE A 125 -7.34 -14.75 14.47
N GLU A 126 -6.58 -13.64 14.54
CA GLU A 126 -6.18 -13.03 15.81
C GLU A 126 -7.37 -12.39 16.54
N ALA A 127 -8.33 -11.87 15.79
CA ALA A 127 -9.62 -11.42 16.33
C ALA A 127 -10.73 -11.54 15.30
N ILE A 128 -11.92 -11.79 15.81
CA ILE A 128 -13.18 -11.77 15.08
C ILE A 128 -13.94 -10.53 15.53
N CYS A 129 -14.26 -9.64 14.59
CA CYS A 129 -15.00 -8.42 14.81
C CYS A 129 -16.30 -8.48 14.02
N GLY A 130 -17.41 -8.38 14.72
CA GLY A 130 -18.76 -8.39 14.15
C GLY A 130 -19.59 -7.20 14.61
N ALA A 131 -20.82 -7.13 14.12
CA ALA A 131 -21.79 -6.16 14.63
C ALA A 131 -22.14 -6.46 16.11
N PRO A 132 -22.20 -5.43 16.99
CA PRO A 132 -22.74 -5.61 18.32
C PRO A 132 -24.25 -5.91 18.26
N GLY A 133 -24.79 -6.60 19.27
CA GLY A 133 -26.17 -7.11 19.28
C GLY A 133 -27.28 -6.08 19.24
N ASP A 134 -26.98 -4.81 19.39
CA ASP A 134 -27.94 -3.71 19.52
C ASP A 134 -28.28 -3.02 18.17
N ASN A 135 -27.85 -3.56 17.06
CA ASN A 135 -28.13 -3.06 15.70
C ASN A 135 -27.81 -1.55 15.49
N THR A 136 -26.81 -1.05 16.19
CA THR A 136 -26.40 0.36 16.15
C THR A 136 -25.55 0.69 14.93
N GLN A 137 -25.20 1.98 14.78
CA GLN A 137 -24.20 2.49 13.83
C GLN A 137 -22.88 1.70 13.89
N ALA A 138 -22.56 1.08 15.04
CA ALA A 138 -21.36 0.26 15.22
C ALA A 138 -21.32 -0.98 14.30
N GLY A 139 -22.48 -1.51 13.87
CA GLY A 139 -22.58 -2.62 12.92
C GLY A 139 -22.30 -2.24 11.45
N LYS A 140 -22.19 -0.95 11.13
CA LYS A 140 -21.81 -0.56 9.76
C LYS A 140 -20.40 -1.04 9.41
N LYS A 141 -20.21 -1.54 8.18
CA LYS A 141 -18.95 -2.15 7.74
C LYS A 141 -17.70 -1.32 8.06
N VAL A 142 -17.72 -0.01 7.82
CA VAL A 142 -16.57 0.87 8.12
C VAL A 142 -16.21 0.88 9.62
N ASN A 143 -17.21 0.80 10.51
CA ASN A 143 -16.95 0.83 11.95
C ASN A 143 -16.41 -0.51 12.45
N VAL A 144 -16.90 -1.62 11.90
CA VAL A 144 -16.36 -2.96 12.19
C VAL A 144 -14.91 -3.08 11.68
N ILE A 145 -14.62 -2.57 10.47
CA ILE A 145 -13.25 -2.50 9.95
C ILE A 145 -12.34 -1.70 10.89
N ARG A 146 -12.77 -0.51 11.34
CA ARG A 146 -11.99 0.30 12.29
C ARG A 146 -11.76 -0.40 13.62
N ALA A 147 -12.76 -1.11 14.15
CA ALA A 147 -12.61 -1.91 15.36
C ALA A 147 -11.58 -3.04 15.17
N ALA A 148 -11.60 -3.72 14.03
CA ALA A 148 -10.62 -4.75 13.70
C ALA A 148 -9.20 -4.18 13.58
N LEU A 149 -9.02 -3.02 12.92
CA LEU A 149 -7.74 -2.33 12.83
C LEU A 149 -7.21 -1.89 14.20
N GLN A 150 -8.10 -1.45 15.08
CA GLN A 150 -7.73 -1.10 16.46
C GLN A 150 -7.27 -2.34 17.25
N LYS A 151 -8.01 -3.46 17.16
CA LYS A 151 -7.60 -4.73 17.79
C LYS A 151 -6.27 -5.24 17.23
N ALA A 152 -6.01 -5.01 15.94
CA ALA A 152 -4.75 -5.34 15.29
C ALA A 152 -3.57 -4.43 15.71
N GLY A 153 -3.83 -3.31 16.38
CA GLY A 153 -2.79 -2.30 16.65
C GLY A 153 -2.21 -1.68 15.38
N CYS A 154 -3.02 -1.57 14.31
CA CYS A 154 -2.58 -1.08 13.03
C CYS A 154 -2.25 0.42 13.08
N THR A 155 -0.98 0.78 12.93
CA THR A 155 -0.50 2.18 12.90
C THR A 155 -0.27 2.69 11.49
N ASP A 156 -0.05 1.78 10.52
CA ASP A 156 0.15 2.09 9.10
C ASP A 156 -0.96 1.43 8.26
N LEU A 157 -1.94 2.24 7.88
CA LEU A 157 -3.10 1.77 7.10
C LEU A 157 -2.73 1.25 5.70
N THR A 158 -1.56 1.60 5.16
CA THR A 158 -1.09 1.08 3.87
C THR A 158 -0.76 -0.42 3.92
N GLN A 159 -0.53 -0.95 5.11
CA GLN A 159 -0.26 -2.38 5.35
C GLN A 159 -1.53 -3.19 5.61
N ALA A 160 -2.70 -2.56 5.59
CA ALA A 160 -3.97 -3.22 5.85
C ALA A 160 -4.85 -3.31 4.60
N MET A 161 -5.59 -4.41 4.50
CA MET A 161 -6.55 -4.67 3.41
C MET A 161 -7.81 -5.32 3.98
N ILE A 162 -8.98 -4.98 3.39
CA ILE A 162 -10.23 -5.74 3.56
C ILE A 162 -10.49 -6.57 2.30
N VAL A 163 -10.90 -7.80 2.51
CA VAL A 163 -11.35 -8.73 1.47
C VAL A 163 -12.84 -8.99 1.67
N GLY A 164 -13.62 -8.80 0.63
CA GLY A 164 -15.07 -9.03 0.68
C GLY A 164 -15.67 -9.20 -0.70
N ASP A 165 -16.90 -9.70 -0.77
CA ASP A 165 -17.58 -9.98 -2.02
C ASP A 165 -18.59 -8.91 -2.44
N ARG A 166 -18.92 -7.93 -1.56
CA ARG A 166 -19.92 -6.92 -1.85
C ARG A 166 -19.33 -5.49 -1.84
N LYS A 167 -20.06 -4.59 -2.50
CA LYS A 167 -19.73 -3.14 -2.51
C LYS A 167 -19.56 -2.55 -1.11
N HIS A 168 -20.26 -3.08 -0.11
CA HIS A 168 -20.18 -2.57 1.27
C HIS A 168 -18.80 -2.78 1.89
N ASP A 169 -18.10 -3.86 1.54
CA ASP A 169 -16.72 -4.14 1.97
C ASP A 169 -15.77 -3.14 1.35
N ILE A 170 -15.91 -2.93 0.04
CA ILE A 170 -15.06 -2.01 -0.72
C ILE A 170 -15.25 -0.57 -0.23
N ILE A 171 -16.50 -0.10 -0.15
CA ILE A 171 -16.82 1.25 0.34
C ILE A 171 -16.34 1.40 1.79
N GLY A 172 -16.58 0.41 2.65
CA GLY A 172 -16.14 0.42 4.05
C GLY A 172 -14.62 0.51 4.18
N GLY A 173 -13.88 -0.24 3.38
CA GLY A 173 -12.41 -0.20 3.32
C GLY A 173 -11.87 1.15 2.86
N LYS A 174 -12.45 1.72 1.79
CA LYS A 174 -12.09 3.06 1.31
C LYS A 174 -12.33 4.14 2.36
N LEU A 175 -13.47 4.09 3.05
CA LEU A 175 -13.80 5.02 4.15
C LEU A 175 -12.91 4.83 5.39
N ALA A 176 -12.37 3.64 5.58
CA ALA A 176 -11.39 3.35 6.62
C ALA A 176 -9.95 3.72 6.19
N GLY A 177 -9.70 4.02 4.93
CA GLY A 177 -8.39 4.40 4.39
C GLY A 177 -7.46 3.22 4.13
N ILE A 178 -7.98 2.01 3.97
CA ILE A 178 -7.21 0.80 3.68
C ILE A 178 -7.45 0.29 2.26
N ARG A 179 -6.57 -0.59 1.78
CA ARG A 179 -6.74 -1.28 0.50
C ARG A 179 -7.94 -2.23 0.53
N THR A 180 -8.47 -2.52 -0.64
CA THR A 180 -9.68 -3.33 -0.80
C THR A 180 -9.48 -4.39 -1.88
N ALA A 181 -9.92 -5.62 -1.59
CA ALA A 181 -9.98 -6.71 -2.56
C ALA A 181 -11.41 -7.23 -2.66
N GLY A 182 -11.96 -7.15 -3.84
CA GLY A 182 -13.23 -7.78 -4.20
C GLY A 182 -13.02 -9.22 -4.66
N ILE A 183 -13.88 -10.15 -4.25
CA ILE A 183 -13.82 -11.55 -4.69
C ILE A 183 -15.08 -11.90 -5.49
N LEU A 184 -14.92 -12.74 -6.51
CA LEU A 184 -15.98 -13.09 -7.46
C LEU A 184 -16.60 -14.48 -7.26
N TYR A 185 -16.17 -15.20 -6.23
CA TYR A 185 -16.76 -16.48 -5.88
C TYR A 185 -17.90 -16.37 -4.84
N GLY A 186 -18.14 -15.13 -4.34
CA GLY A 186 -19.27 -14.78 -3.51
C GLY A 186 -20.46 -14.25 -4.31
N TYR A 187 -21.25 -13.36 -3.73
CA TYR A 187 -22.53 -12.88 -4.25
C TYR A 187 -22.44 -11.59 -5.10
N GLY A 188 -21.31 -10.85 -5.00
CA GLY A 188 -21.11 -9.60 -5.75
C GLY A 188 -20.66 -9.81 -7.18
N SER A 189 -21.12 -8.95 -8.09
CA SER A 189 -20.65 -8.95 -9.46
C SER A 189 -19.34 -8.16 -9.63
N ARG A 190 -18.61 -8.45 -10.73
CA ARG A 190 -17.42 -7.67 -11.09
C ARG A 190 -17.73 -6.19 -11.26
N GLU A 191 -18.89 -5.88 -11.86
CA GLU A 191 -19.37 -4.53 -12.10
C GLU A 191 -19.64 -3.80 -10.78
N GLU A 192 -20.30 -4.46 -9.83
CA GLU A 192 -20.54 -3.93 -8.47
C GLU A 192 -19.23 -3.57 -7.77
N LEU A 193 -18.27 -4.49 -7.75
CA LEU A 193 -16.99 -4.31 -7.08
C LEU A 193 -16.11 -3.24 -7.75
N ALA A 194 -16.11 -3.21 -9.10
CA ALA A 194 -15.36 -2.21 -9.85
C ALA A 194 -15.95 -0.80 -9.68
N GLN A 195 -17.29 -0.66 -9.70
CA GLN A 195 -17.96 0.63 -9.46
C GLN A 195 -17.75 1.13 -8.02
N ALA A 196 -17.65 0.22 -7.05
CA ALA A 196 -17.28 0.56 -5.67
C ALA A 196 -15.81 0.97 -5.53
N GLY A 197 -14.97 0.77 -6.55
CA GLY A 197 -13.56 1.16 -6.58
C GLY A 197 -12.61 0.16 -5.92
N ALA A 198 -12.88 -1.15 -6.04
CA ALA A 198 -11.99 -2.18 -5.53
C ALA A 198 -10.57 -2.05 -6.12
N ASP A 199 -9.53 -2.11 -5.27
CA ASP A 199 -8.13 -2.02 -5.72
C ASP A 199 -7.66 -3.31 -6.39
N LEU A 200 -8.23 -4.45 -5.97
CA LEU A 200 -8.04 -5.77 -6.56
C LEU A 200 -9.40 -6.44 -6.78
N ILE A 201 -9.52 -7.27 -7.82
CA ILE A 201 -10.68 -8.15 -8.01
C ILE A 201 -10.16 -9.53 -8.38
N CYS A 202 -10.40 -10.52 -7.51
CA CYS A 202 -9.92 -11.89 -7.63
C CYS A 202 -11.07 -12.87 -7.88
N ARG A 203 -10.82 -13.90 -8.68
CA ARG A 203 -11.83 -14.93 -9.03
C ARG A 203 -11.89 -16.07 -8.04
N THR A 204 -10.76 -16.37 -7.40
CA THR A 204 -10.63 -17.51 -6.50
C THR A 204 -9.75 -17.17 -5.29
N PRO A 205 -9.88 -17.91 -4.18
CA PRO A 205 -8.97 -17.77 -3.04
C PRO A 205 -7.50 -17.98 -3.41
N GLU A 206 -7.22 -18.89 -4.37
CA GLU A 206 -5.87 -19.16 -4.85
C GLU A 206 -5.28 -17.97 -5.60
N GLU A 207 -6.07 -17.31 -6.47
CA GLU A 207 -5.62 -16.10 -7.19
C GLU A 207 -5.26 -14.99 -6.20
N PHE A 208 -6.11 -14.74 -5.21
CA PHE A 208 -5.84 -13.77 -4.14
C PHE A 208 -4.55 -14.11 -3.40
N THR A 209 -4.38 -15.37 -2.99
CA THR A 209 -3.19 -15.83 -2.29
C THR A 209 -1.91 -15.59 -3.12
N LYS A 210 -1.92 -15.93 -4.40
CA LYS A 210 -0.77 -15.72 -5.30
C LYS A 210 -0.38 -14.25 -5.40
N ILE A 211 -1.36 -13.36 -5.51
CA ILE A 211 -1.11 -11.91 -5.56
C ILE A 211 -0.46 -11.45 -4.26
N MET A 212 -1.02 -11.82 -3.10
CA MET A 212 -0.48 -11.43 -1.79
C MET A 212 0.96 -11.90 -1.58
N LEU A 213 1.27 -13.14 -1.92
CA LEU A 213 2.62 -13.69 -1.81
C LEU A 213 3.61 -13.00 -2.76
N SER A 214 3.17 -12.71 -3.99
CA SER A 214 4.00 -12.01 -4.98
C SER A 214 4.35 -10.59 -4.51
N GLU A 215 3.37 -9.84 -4.00
CA GLU A 215 3.59 -8.52 -3.43
C GLU A 215 4.54 -8.57 -2.22
N GLN A 216 4.36 -9.53 -1.31
CA GLN A 216 5.25 -9.69 -0.15
C GLN A 216 6.69 -10.04 -0.55
N GLN A 217 6.88 -10.86 -1.59
CA GLN A 217 8.20 -11.16 -2.12
C GLN A 217 8.84 -9.93 -2.77
N GLY A 218 8.06 -9.12 -3.47
CA GLY A 218 8.50 -7.85 -4.02
C GLY A 218 9.01 -6.90 -2.94
N ASP A 219 8.25 -6.75 -1.85
CA ASP A 219 8.63 -5.92 -0.71
C ASP A 219 9.90 -6.45 -0.02
N LYS A 220 10.02 -7.77 0.17
CA LYS A 220 11.23 -8.37 0.75
C LYS A 220 12.47 -8.12 -0.11
N ARG A 221 12.34 -8.19 -1.44
CA ARG A 221 13.44 -7.88 -2.37
C ARG A 221 13.81 -6.40 -2.32
N MET A 222 12.82 -5.51 -2.28
CA MET A 222 13.05 -4.07 -2.18
C MET A 222 13.76 -3.71 -0.88
N ASN A 223 13.28 -4.23 0.26
CA ASN A 223 13.94 -4.04 1.55
C ASN A 223 15.39 -4.58 1.56
N ALA A 224 15.67 -5.70 0.91
CA ALA A 224 17.02 -6.24 0.79
C ALA A 224 17.92 -5.34 -0.07
N THR A 225 17.41 -4.81 -1.19
CA THR A 225 18.13 -3.85 -2.03
C THR A 225 18.38 -2.55 -1.29
N GLU A 226 17.36 -1.99 -0.61
CA GLU A 226 17.50 -0.76 0.19
C GLU A 226 18.60 -0.89 1.24
N ARG A 227 18.61 -2.03 1.95
CA ARG A 227 19.63 -2.34 2.95
C ARG A 227 21.02 -2.48 2.33
N LYS A 228 21.13 -3.26 1.25
CA LYS A 228 22.42 -3.47 0.57
C LYS A 228 23.02 -2.16 0.06
N ILE A 229 22.23 -1.30 -0.59
CA ILE A 229 22.68 0.01 -1.03
C ILE A 229 23.07 0.91 0.15
N ALA A 230 22.34 0.86 1.27
CA ALA A 230 22.70 1.59 2.48
C ALA A 230 24.07 1.13 3.01
N GLU A 231 24.30 -0.18 3.12
CA GLU A 231 25.59 -0.77 3.52
C GLU A 231 26.73 -0.36 2.58
N ASP A 232 26.49 -0.37 1.28
CA ASP A 232 27.46 0.03 0.25
C ASP A 232 27.85 1.52 0.38
N LEU A 233 26.85 2.40 0.55
CA LEU A 233 27.11 3.84 0.75
C LEU A 233 27.90 4.12 2.04
N LEU A 234 27.61 3.39 3.11
CA LEU A 234 28.38 3.49 4.37
C LEU A 234 29.81 2.97 4.21
N SER A 235 29.99 1.83 3.52
CA SER A 235 31.29 1.20 3.31
C SER A 235 32.30 2.10 2.60
N ILE A 236 31.84 2.88 1.61
CA ILE A 236 32.66 3.84 0.86
C ILE A 236 32.70 5.23 1.51
N ARG A 237 32.10 5.37 2.68
CA ARG A 237 31.98 6.64 3.41
C ARG A 237 31.29 7.74 2.58
N ALA A 238 30.27 7.38 1.79
CA ALA A 238 29.45 8.35 1.08
C ALA A 238 28.46 9.07 1.99
N VAL A 239 28.18 8.52 3.17
CA VAL A 239 27.28 9.11 4.16
C VAL A 239 28.06 9.46 5.43
N PHE A 240 27.92 10.72 5.87
CA PHE A 240 28.58 11.25 7.05
C PHE A 240 27.52 11.65 8.08
N PHE A 241 27.71 11.24 9.32
CA PHE A 241 26.84 11.59 10.45
C PHE A 241 27.56 12.50 11.43
N ARG A 242 26.93 13.63 11.79
CA ARG A 242 27.39 14.59 12.79
C ARG A 242 26.19 15.13 13.60
N PRO A 243 25.60 14.31 14.46
CA PRO A 243 24.42 14.74 15.23
C PRO A 243 24.75 15.83 16.25
N ASP A 244 26.00 15.92 16.73
CA ASP A 244 26.44 16.91 17.72
C ASP A 244 27.04 18.17 17.06
N GLU A 245 27.64 18.04 15.88
CA GLU A 245 28.25 19.13 15.10
C GLU A 245 27.67 19.13 13.68
N PRO A 246 26.42 19.57 13.49
CA PRO A 246 25.71 19.41 12.23
C PRO A 246 26.35 20.15 11.07
N PHE A 247 26.17 19.62 9.87
CA PHE A 247 26.48 20.28 8.62
C PHE A 247 25.49 21.45 8.39
N THR A 248 25.95 22.51 7.74
CA THR A 248 25.07 23.57 7.24
C THR A 248 24.92 23.46 5.73
N TRP A 249 23.71 23.20 5.24
CA TRP A 249 23.43 23.15 3.81
C TRP A 249 23.46 24.56 3.20
N ALA A 250 23.55 24.66 1.88
CA ALA A 250 23.48 25.92 1.16
C ALA A 250 22.17 26.71 1.42
N SER A 251 21.10 26.00 1.80
CA SER A 251 19.80 26.58 2.22
C SER A 251 19.81 27.15 3.64
N GLY A 252 20.90 27.00 4.40
CA GLY A 252 20.99 27.37 5.81
C GLY A 252 20.49 26.30 6.79
N ILE A 253 19.92 25.22 6.31
CA ILE A 253 19.42 24.12 7.17
C ILE A 253 20.59 23.42 7.84
N LYS A 254 20.48 23.24 9.18
CA LYS A 254 21.38 22.39 9.96
C LYS A 254 21.00 20.93 9.74
N SER A 255 21.93 20.09 9.32
CA SER A 255 21.68 18.69 9.05
C SER A 255 22.65 17.78 9.80
N PRO A 256 22.17 16.74 10.50
CA PRO A 256 23.03 15.76 11.18
C PRO A 256 23.70 14.81 10.20
N VAL A 257 23.33 14.85 8.93
CA VAL A 257 23.82 13.93 7.89
C VAL A 257 24.15 14.67 6.61
N TYR A 258 25.20 14.23 5.94
CA TYR A 258 25.58 14.67 4.60
C TYR A 258 25.83 13.43 3.74
N CYS A 259 25.23 13.37 2.55
CA CYS A 259 25.39 12.29 1.59
C CYS A 259 26.09 12.83 0.33
N ASP A 260 27.20 12.18 -0.06
CA ASP A 260 27.95 12.46 -1.28
C ASP A 260 28.00 11.23 -2.20
N ASN A 261 26.95 11.03 -2.97
CA ASN A 261 26.84 9.90 -3.89
C ASN A 261 27.85 9.94 -5.04
N ARG A 262 28.56 11.05 -5.26
CA ARG A 262 29.63 11.15 -6.26
C ARG A 262 30.78 10.20 -5.96
N LEU A 263 30.98 9.80 -4.70
CA LEU A 263 32.00 8.83 -4.28
C LEU A 263 31.75 7.43 -4.87
N ILE A 264 30.51 7.10 -5.24
CA ILE A 264 30.15 5.85 -5.94
C ILE A 264 30.96 5.69 -7.22
N LEU A 265 31.20 6.79 -7.96
CA LEU A 265 31.90 6.73 -9.25
C LEU A 265 33.33 6.24 -9.11
N THR A 266 33.95 6.42 -7.95
CA THR A 266 35.34 6.01 -7.66
C THR A 266 35.44 4.66 -6.95
N ALA A 267 34.32 4.00 -6.66
CA ALA A 267 34.22 2.70 -6.02
C ALA A 267 33.59 1.67 -7.00
N PRO A 268 34.38 0.99 -7.83
CA PRO A 268 33.87 0.19 -8.95
C PRO A 268 32.87 -0.89 -8.58
N ASP A 269 33.07 -1.59 -7.44
CA ASP A 269 32.19 -2.67 -6.99
C ASP A 269 30.84 -2.09 -6.55
N VAL A 270 30.85 -1.06 -5.68
CA VAL A 270 29.64 -0.36 -5.24
C VAL A 270 28.92 0.30 -6.42
N ARG A 271 29.67 0.88 -7.37
CA ARG A 271 29.09 1.44 -8.57
C ARG A 271 28.33 0.38 -9.36
N THR A 272 28.90 -0.81 -9.55
CA THR A 272 28.25 -1.90 -10.27
C THR A 272 26.96 -2.35 -9.59
N GLU A 273 26.96 -2.45 -8.27
CA GLU A 273 25.74 -2.78 -7.49
C GLU A 273 24.66 -1.70 -7.63
N VAL A 274 25.04 -0.43 -7.50
CA VAL A 274 24.11 0.71 -7.63
C VAL A 274 23.52 0.78 -9.04
N GLU A 275 24.35 0.67 -10.09
CA GLU A 275 23.86 0.74 -11.47
C GLU A 275 22.95 -0.45 -11.82
N THR A 276 23.29 -1.64 -11.33
CA THR A 276 22.43 -2.82 -11.46
C THR A 276 21.09 -2.62 -10.76
N ALA A 277 21.10 -2.04 -9.56
CA ALA A 277 19.88 -1.76 -8.83
C ALA A 277 19.00 -0.68 -9.50
N ILE A 278 19.62 0.38 -10.09
CA ILE A 278 18.89 1.38 -10.90
C ILE A 278 18.24 0.70 -12.11
N MET A 279 18.99 -0.12 -12.86
CA MET A 279 18.48 -0.86 -14.01
C MET A 279 17.26 -1.70 -13.61
N GLN A 280 17.37 -2.52 -12.56
CA GLN A 280 16.28 -3.37 -12.07
C GLN A 280 15.08 -2.55 -11.60
N ALA A 281 15.29 -1.38 -11.00
CA ALA A 281 14.21 -0.48 -10.61
C ALA A 281 13.48 0.08 -11.83
N ILE A 282 14.21 0.45 -12.88
CA ILE A 282 13.61 0.93 -14.14
C ILE A 282 12.82 -0.18 -14.83
N GLU A 283 13.38 -1.38 -14.95
CA GLU A 283 12.72 -2.53 -15.58
C GLU A 283 11.43 -2.91 -14.86
N ARG A 284 11.42 -2.83 -13.54
CA ARG A 284 10.24 -3.17 -12.71
C ARG A 284 9.16 -2.09 -12.73
N GLU A 285 9.56 -0.82 -12.55
CA GLU A 285 8.61 0.29 -12.33
C GLU A 285 8.22 1.03 -13.61
N TYR A 286 9.13 1.02 -14.61
CA TYR A 286 9.01 1.76 -15.86
C TYR A 286 9.40 0.91 -17.09
N PRO A 287 8.82 -0.29 -17.27
CA PRO A 287 9.22 -1.22 -18.35
C PRO A 287 9.01 -0.65 -19.75
N GLN A 288 8.29 0.44 -19.90
CA GLN A 288 8.07 1.15 -21.16
C GLN A 288 9.04 2.32 -21.37
N ALA A 289 10.10 2.45 -20.57
CA ALA A 289 11.10 3.50 -20.72
C ALA A 289 11.80 3.40 -22.10
N GLU A 290 11.91 4.53 -22.80
CA GLU A 290 12.54 4.63 -24.12
C GLU A 290 13.85 5.44 -24.07
N VAL A 291 13.98 6.36 -23.10
CA VAL A 291 15.13 7.24 -22.94
C VAL A 291 15.42 7.46 -21.47
N LEU A 292 16.70 7.49 -21.08
CA LEU A 292 17.13 7.89 -19.75
C LEU A 292 17.67 9.32 -19.77
N MET A 293 17.25 10.14 -18.79
CA MET A 293 17.73 11.51 -18.66
C MET A 293 18.36 11.74 -17.28
N GLY A 294 19.67 11.99 -17.28
CA GLY A 294 20.41 12.31 -16.05
C GLY A 294 20.16 13.75 -15.58
N THR A 295 20.12 13.94 -14.29
CA THR A 295 20.16 15.28 -13.70
C THR A 295 21.60 15.80 -13.59
N SER A 296 21.83 17.06 -13.89
CA SER A 296 23.15 17.67 -13.72
C SER A 296 23.42 17.95 -12.24
N THR A 297 24.56 17.53 -11.71
CA THR A 297 25.71 16.93 -12.40
C THR A 297 25.80 15.42 -12.12
N ALA A 298 25.43 14.97 -10.91
CA ALA A 298 25.73 13.63 -10.42
C ALA A 298 24.92 12.54 -11.13
N GLY A 299 23.68 12.79 -11.52
CA GLY A 299 22.83 11.82 -12.22
C GLY A 299 23.31 11.47 -13.65
N ILE A 300 24.17 12.31 -14.27
CA ILE A 300 24.61 12.10 -15.65
C ILE A 300 25.40 10.79 -15.81
N ALA A 301 26.37 10.54 -14.94
CA ALA A 301 27.22 9.36 -15.04
C ALA A 301 26.41 8.07 -14.85
N HIS A 302 25.52 8.06 -13.86
CA HIS A 302 24.61 6.93 -13.59
C HIS A 302 23.68 6.67 -14.78
N ALA A 303 23.04 7.72 -15.32
CA ALA A 303 22.20 7.58 -16.52
C ALA A 303 22.98 7.03 -17.72
N ALA A 304 24.26 7.43 -17.90
CA ALA A 304 25.09 6.94 -18.99
C ALA A 304 25.43 5.45 -18.86
N ILE A 305 25.83 5.02 -17.65
CA ILE A 305 26.19 3.62 -17.41
C ILE A 305 24.94 2.73 -17.54
N VAL A 306 23.83 3.12 -16.89
CA VAL A 306 22.58 2.35 -16.95
C VAL A 306 21.99 2.33 -18.36
N GLY A 307 22.07 3.45 -19.11
CA GLY A 307 21.66 3.52 -20.50
C GLY A 307 22.47 2.55 -21.38
N HIS A 308 23.77 2.43 -21.11
CA HIS A 308 24.63 1.43 -21.79
C HIS A 308 24.21 -0.01 -21.45
N MET A 309 23.96 -0.31 -20.15
CA MET A 309 23.54 -1.64 -19.69
C MET A 309 22.19 -2.05 -20.31
N MET A 310 21.23 -1.14 -20.34
CA MET A 310 19.88 -1.36 -20.88
C MET A 310 19.80 -1.22 -22.40
N LYS A 311 20.88 -0.76 -23.07
CA LYS A 311 20.88 -0.39 -24.48
C LYS A 311 19.84 0.66 -24.86
N LEU A 312 19.57 1.59 -23.92
CA LEU A 312 18.66 2.71 -24.13
C LEU A 312 19.43 3.98 -24.48
N PRO A 313 18.87 4.86 -25.34
CA PRO A 313 19.37 6.21 -25.52
C PRO A 313 19.42 6.95 -24.17
N MET A 314 20.41 7.81 -24.00
CA MET A 314 20.50 8.68 -22.83
C MET A 314 20.83 10.12 -23.23
N GLY A 315 20.44 11.03 -22.37
CA GLY A 315 20.79 12.43 -22.38
C GLY A 315 20.81 13.00 -20.96
N TYR A 316 20.91 14.31 -20.84
CA TYR A 316 20.83 14.97 -19.53
C TYR A 316 20.30 16.40 -19.66
N VAL A 317 19.81 16.93 -18.56
CA VAL A 317 19.33 18.32 -18.47
C VAL A 317 20.33 19.15 -17.67
N ARG A 318 20.77 20.27 -18.24
CA ARG A 318 21.73 21.20 -17.63
C ARG A 318 21.05 22.09 -16.58
N GLY A 319 21.80 22.46 -15.55
CA GLY A 319 21.30 23.32 -14.48
C GLY A 319 21.01 24.77 -14.86
N SER A 320 21.58 25.27 -15.97
CA SER A 320 21.36 26.62 -16.49
C SER A 320 21.31 26.66 -18.01
N SER A 321 20.58 27.62 -18.60
CA SER A 321 20.61 27.90 -20.04
C SER A 321 21.95 28.48 -20.45
N LYS A 322 22.43 28.21 -21.69
CA LYS A 322 23.58 28.90 -22.28
C LYS A 322 23.17 30.32 -22.65
N ASP A 323 23.95 31.31 -22.24
CA ASP A 323 23.74 32.71 -22.60
C ASP A 323 23.90 33.06 -24.10
N HIS A 324 24.42 32.10 -24.89
CA HIS A 324 24.67 32.30 -26.32
C HIS A 324 24.14 31.15 -27.19
N GLY A 325 23.11 31.41 -27.96
CA GLY A 325 22.83 30.83 -29.27
C GLY A 325 21.91 29.59 -29.35
N ARG A 326 21.64 28.82 -28.32
CA ARG A 326 20.57 27.81 -28.28
C ARG A 326 20.02 27.72 -26.88
N GLN A 327 18.73 28.06 -26.73
CA GLN A 327 17.99 27.98 -25.45
C GLN A 327 17.73 26.52 -24.98
N ASN A 328 18.44 25.54 -25.51
CA ASN A 328 18.17 24.15 -25.19
C ASN A 328 18.99 23.72 -23.97
N GLN A 329 18.31 23.42 -22.88
CA GLN A 329 18.91 22.86 -21.65
C GLN A 329 19.14 21.35 -21.75
N ILE A 330 18.58 20.69 -22.78
CA ILE A 330 18.66 19.23 -22.98
C ILE A 330 19.88 18.95 -23.87
N GLU A 331 20.76 18.11 -23.38
CA GLU A 331 21.89 17.55 -24.14
C GLU A 331 21.55 16.09 -24.48
N GLY A 332 21.73 15.76 -25.76
CA GLY A 332 21.23 14.54 -26.38
C GLY A 332 20.00 14.83 -27.25
N ARG A 333 19.53 13.79 -27.95
CA ARG A 333 18.31 13.86 -28.78
C ARG A 333 17.10 13.40 -27.98
N LEU A 334 16.07 14.23 -27.94
CA LEU A 334 14.78 13.91 -27.34
C LEU A 334 13.68 14.24 -28.36
N GLU A 335 12.80 13.28 -28.60
CA GLU A 335 11.68 13.44 -29.52
C GLU A 335 10.38 13.63 -28.74
N LYS A 336 9.45 14.38 -29.32
CA LYS A 336 8.13 14.60 -28.72
C LYS A 336 7.38 13.27 -28.57
N GLY A 337 6.84 13.04 -27.37
CA GLY A 337 6.11 11.83 -27.02
C GLY A 337 6.97 10.68 -26.52
N GLN A 338 8.33 10.79 -26.55
CA GLN A 338 9.18 9.76 -25.96
C GLN A 338 8.99 9.61 -24.47
N LYS A 339 9.00 8.37 -24.02
CA LYS A 339 8.84 7.97 -22.62
C LYS A 339 10.18 8.00 -21.90
N VAL A 340 10.28 8.91 -20.94
CA VAL A 340 11.54 9.25 -20.27
C VAL A 340 11.50 8.82 -18.80
N VAL A 341 12.57 8.20 -18.33
CA VAL A 341 12.89 8.05 -16.92
C VAL A 341 14.04 8.97 -16.55
N VAL A 342 13.85 9.77 -15.49
CA VAL A 342 14.89 10.63 -14.96
C VAL A 342 15.73 9.85 -13.96
N VAL A 343 17.07 9.91 -14.10
CA VAL A 343 18.01 9.32 -13.14
C VAL A 343 18.65 10.43 -12.32
N GLU A 344 18.50 10.31 -11.00
CA GLU A 344 19.00 11.29 -10.01
C GLU A 344 19.91 10.58 -8.99
N ASP A 345 20.88 11.27 -8.44
CA ASP A 345 21.71 10.72 -7.36
C ASP A 345 21.03 10.88 -5.99
N LEU A 346 20.39 12.01 -5.73
CA LEU A 346 19.85 12.33 -4.43
C LEU A 346 18.60 13.21 -4.51
N VAL A 347 17.55 12.82 -3.83
CA VAL A 347 16.32 13.62 -3.67
C VAL A 347 16.18 14.09 -2.22
N SER A 348 16.26 15.41 -1.99
CA SER A 348 15.99 16.05 -0.69
C SER A 348 14.61 16.71 -0.68
N THR A 349 14.53 17.97 -1.08
CA THR A 349 13.26 18.74 -1.17
C THR A 349 12.60 18.66 -2.55
N GLY A 350 13.19 17.89 -3.49
CA GLY A 350 12.65 17.62 -4.82
C GLY A 350 12.74 18.79 -5.81
N GLY A 351 13.34 19.93 -5.45
CA GLY A 351 13.37 21.12 -6.31
C GLY A 351 14.09 20.88 -7.62
N SER A 352 15.36 20.45 -7.57
CA SER A 352 16.22 20.24 -8.74
C SER A 352 15.64 19.22 -9.72
N VAL A 353 15.21 18.07 -9.24
CA VAL A 353 14.65 17.02 -10.09
C VAL A 353 13.33 17.45 -10.74
N LEU A 354 12.49 18.22 -10.03
CA LEU A 354 11.26 18.76 -10.61
C LEU A 354 11.51 19.82 -11.69
N ASP A 355 12.57 20.59 -11.58
CA ASP A 355 12.95 21.54 -12.63
C ASP A 355 13.41 20.80 -13.90
N VAL A 356 14.13 19.68 -13.76
CA VAL A 356 14.44 18.76 -14.85
C VAL A 356 13.17 18.20 -15.49
N VAL A 357 12.24 17.70 -14.70
CA VAL A 357 10.94 17.18 -15.20
C VAL A 357 10.16 18.24 -15.98
N LYS A 358 10.13 19.50 -15.49
CA LYS A 358 9.48 20.61 -16.22
C LYS A 358 10.11 20.86 -17.58
N VAL A 359 11.44 20.87 -17.66
CA VAL A 359 12.18 21.06 -18.93
C VAL A 359 11.85 19.94 -19.92
N LEU A 360 11.85 18.69 -19.48
CA LEU A 360 11.55 17.54 -20.32
C LEU A 360 10.09 17.54 -20.81
N ARG A 361 9.15 17.85 -19.92
CA ARG A 361 7.71 17.98 -20.28
C ARG A 361 7.49 19.15 -21.24
N ALA A 362 8.18 20.27 -21.05
CA ALA A 362 8.11 21.42 -21.96
C ALA A 362 8.67 21.08 -23.36
N ALA A 363 9.65 20.19 -23.45
CA ALA A 363 10.14 19.66 -24.71
C ALA A 363 9.23 18.61 -25.36
N GLY A 364 8.11 18.25 -24.68
CA GLY A 364 7.09 17.33 -25.18
C GLY A 364 7.32 15.87 -24.82
N ALA A 365 8.24 15.56 -23.90
CA ALA A 365 8.43 14.19 -23.41
C ALA A 365 7.33 13.74 -22.46
N GLU A 366 7.04 12.46 -22.46
CA GLU A 366 6.25 11.77 -21.46
C GLU A 366 7.18 11.32 -20.31
N VAL A 367 7.26 12.09 -19.23
CA VAL A 367 8.09 11.73 -18.08
C VAL A 367 7.33 10.71 -17.23
N LEU A 368 7.79 9.45 -17.25
CA LEU A 368 7.20 8.32 -16.51
C LEU A 368 7.43 8.44 -15.00
N GLY A 369 8.62 8.90 -14.61
CA GLY A 369 9.02 9.09 -13.23
C GLY A 369 10.50 9.30 -13.05
N VAL A 370 10.94 9.16 -11.81
CA VAL A 370 12.32 9.35 -11.37
C VAL A 370 12.81 8.06 -10.70
N VAL A 371 14.05 7.66 -10.97
CA VAL A 371 14.79 6.68 -10.15
C VAL A 371 15.96 7.41 -9.52
N SER A 372 16.06 7.36 -8.18
CA SER A 372 17.15 7.98 -7.43
C SER A 372 17.91 6.95 -6.58
N ILE A 373 19.20 7.21 -6.34
CA ILE A 373 20.00 6.34 -5.47
C ILE A 373 19.54 6.52 -4.02
N PHE A 374 19.38 7.76 -3.58
CA PHE A 374 19.05 8.08 -2.20
C PHE A 374 17.93 9.14 -2.11
N THR A 375 17.07 9.01 -1.10
CA THR A 375 16.13 10.07 -0.71
C THR A 375 16.18 10.33 0.79
N TYR A 376 16.10 11.61 1.15
CA TYR A 376 15.87 12.00 2.56
C TYR A 376 14.45 11.69 3.04
N GLY A 377 13.47 11.47 2.15
CA GLY A 377 12.08 11.22 2.53
C GLY A 377 11.41 12.40 3.24
N MET A 378 11.90 13.62 3.04
CA MET A 378 11.35 14.82 3.67
C MET A 378 9.93 15.11 3.18
N LYS A 379 9.02 15.44 4.09
CA LYS A 379 7.61 15.75 3.81
C LYS A 379 7.46 16.74 2.66
N LYS A 380 8.21 17.85 2.67
CA LYS A 380 8.18 18.87 1.61
C LYS A 380 8.56 18.31 0.23
N GLY A 381 9.50 17.37 0.18
CA GLY A 381 9.91 16.69 -1.07
C GLY A 381 8.81 15.80 -1.60
N LEU A 382 8.23 14.99 -0.74
CA LEU A 382 7.13 14.07 -1.07
C LEU A 382 5.90 14.84 -1.58
N GLU A 383 5.49 15.90 -0.88
CA GLU A 383 4.36 16.75 -1.27
C GLU A 383 4.58 17.42 -2.64
N ARG A 384 5.78 17.91 -2.92
CA ARG A 384 6.11 18.53 -4.22
C ARG A 384 6.09 17.53 -5.36
N LEU A 385 6.65 16.34 -5.17
CA LEU A 385 6.64 15.28 -6.17
C LEU A 385 5.21 14.84 -6.45
N ALA A 386 4.40 14.63 -5.43
CA ALA A 386 2.98 14.28 -5.56
C ALA A 386 2.19 15.38 -6.30
N ALA A 387 2.36 16.65 -5.92
CA ALA A 387 1.70 17.78 -6.59
C ALA A 387 2.08 17.92 -8.08
N ALA A 388 3.30 17.51 -8.44
CA ALA A 388 3.77 17.48 -9.82
C ALA A 388 3.38 16.20 -10.58
N ASN A 389 2.67 15.26 -9.94
CA ASN A 389 2.38 13.92 -10.46
C ASN A 389 3.67 13.23 -10.97
N VAL A 390 4.67 13.13 -10.09
CA VAL A 390 5.97 12.50 -10.36
C VAL A 390 6.22 11.44 -9.29
N LYS A 391 6.27 10.18 -9.71
CA LYS A 391 6.70 9.07 -8.85
C LYS A 391 8.23 9.05 -8.80
N ASN A 392 8.80 9.06 -7.60
CA ASN A 392 10.21 8.79 -7.37
C ASN A 392 10.38 7.41 -6.72
N VAL A 393 11.23 6.58 -7.31
CA VAL A 393 11.66 5.29 -6.78
C VAL A 393 13.12 5.43 -6.35
N SER A 394 13.39 5.34 -5.04
CA SER A 394 14.75 5.44 -4.51
C SER A 394 15.28 4.06 -4.15
N LEU A 395 16.58 3.80 -4.43
CA LEU A 395 17.21 2.53 -4.10
C LEU A 395 17.38 2.36 -2.59
N THR A 396 17.61 3.45 -1.87
CA THR A 396 17.62 3.48 -0.40
C THR A 396 17.12 4.84 0.11
N ASN A 397 16.92 4.94 1.41
CA ASN A 397 16.38 6.14 2.03
C ASN A 397 17.04 6.43 3.38
N PHE A 398 16.74 7.60 3.92
CA PHE A 398 17.31 8.11 5.16
C PHE A 398 17.09 7.17 6.35
N ASP A 399 15.89 6.60 6.49
CA ASP A 399 15.53 5.76 7.63
C ASP A 399 16.32 4.45 7.61
N VAL A 400 16.45 3.83 6.43
CA VAL A 400 17.22 2.60 6.25
C VAL A 400 18.71 2.85 6.52
N ILE A 401 19.28 3.95 6.00
CA ILE A 401 20.69 4.29 6.24
C ILE A 401 20.96 4.56 7.73
N ALA A 402 20.06 5.27 8.42
CA ALA A 402 20.20 5.54 9.85
C ALA A 402 20.15 4.25 10.69
N ALA A 403 19.22 3.33 10.35
CA ALA A 403 19.10 2.04 11.02
C ALA A 403 20.36 1.17 10.81
N VAL A 404 20.83 1.04 9.57
CA VAL A 404 22.04 0.27 9.23
C VAL A 404 23.29 0.88 9.88
N ALA A 405 23.39 2.21 9.90
CA ALA A 405 24.51 2.91 10.55
C ALA A 405 24.58 2.63 12.07
N ALA A 406 23.42 2.57 12.75
CA ALA A 406 23.36 2.21 14.16
C ALA A 406 23.70 0.73 14.39
N GLU A 407 23.19 -0.18 13.58
CA GLU A 407 23.52 -1.61 13.64
C GLU A 407 25.01 -1.88 13.43
N GLN A 408 25.66 -1.13 12.54
CA GLN A 408 27.09 -1.24 12.24
C GLN A 408 27.99 -0.36 13.13
N ASN A 409 27.43 0.28 14.17
CA ASN A 409 28.12 1.17 15.11
C ASN A 409 28.80 2.40 14.46
N TYR A 410 28.31 2.90 13.33
CA TYR A 410 28.71 4.21 12.78
C TYR A 410 28.16 5.37 13.62
N ILE A 411 26.98 5.17 14.23
CA ILE A 411 26.31 6.09 15.15
C ILE A 411 25.78 5.30 16.35
N LYS A 412 25.44 5.99 17.42
CA LYS A 412 24.79 5.36 18.57
C LYS A 412 23.31 5.12 18.28
N GLN A 413 22.70 4.10 18.89
CA GLN A 413 21.28 3.80 18.73
C GLN A 413 20.38 4.99 19.15
N GLU A 414 20.79 5.75 20.17
CA GLU A 414 20.10 6.96 20.63
C GLU A 414 20.05 8.09 19.58
N ASP A 415 21.07 8.18 18.72
CA ASP A 415 21.14 9.18 17.67
C ASP A 415 20.10 8.96 16.57
N VAL A 416 19.64 7.73 16.35
CA VAL A 416 18.60 7.43 15.34
C VAL A 416 17.35 8.26 15.57
N VAL A 417 16.92 8.43 16.82
CA VAL A 417 15.74 9.25 17.16
C VAL A 417 15.96 10.71 16.74
N ARG A 418 17.14 11.27 16.99
CA ARG A 418 17.53 12.64 16.61
C ARG A 418 17.54 12.82 15.09
N LEU A 419 18.05 11.83 14.37
CA LEU A 419 18.06 11.79 12.92
C LEU A 419 16.64 11.79 12.34
N ILE A 420 15.73 10.98 12.88
CA ILE A 420 14.33 10.92 12.47
C ILE A 420 13.59 12.23 12.78
N GLN A 421 13.86 12.86 13.92
CA GLN A 421 13.32 14.19 14.26
C GLN A 421 13.72 15.23 13.21
N PHE A 422 15.00 15.29 12.85
CA PHE A 422 15.49 16.15 11.77
C PHE A 422 14.74 15.89 10.45
N ARG A 423 14.65 14.63 10.02
CA ARG A 423 13.99 14.25 8.77
C ARG A 423 12.52 14.70 8.74
N ASN A 424 11.81 14.57 9.86
CA ASN A 424 10.40 14.96 9.98
C ASN A 424 10.20 16.48 9.94
N ASN A 425 11.10 17.25 10.58
CA ASN A 425 11.05 18.70 10.61
C ASN A 425 12.45 19.32 10.53
N PRO A 426 13.03 19.49 9.34
CA PRO A 426 14.37 20.05 9.17
C PRO A 426 14.56 21.49 9.65
N ALA A 427 13.48 22.21 9.93
CA ALA A 427 13.52 23.58 10.44
C ALA A 427 13.59 23.63 11.99
N ASP A 428 13.29 22.52 12.65
CA ASP A 428 13.41 22.38 14.11
C ASP A 428 14.84 21.95 14.45
N GLU A 429 15.52 22.74 15.28
CA GLU A 429 16.88 22.47 15.73
C GLU A 429 16.93 21.78 17.11
N SER A 430 15.78 21.39 17.68
CA SER A 430 15.70 20.75 19.02
C SER A 430 16.42 19.39 19.12
N TRP A 431 16.68 18.76 17.97
CA TRP A 431 17.46 17.53 17.90
C TRP A 431 18.98 17.76 18.08
N ILE A 432 19.48 19.01 17.98
CA ILE A 432 20.88 19.39 18.17
C ILE A 432 21.16 19.50 19.67
N GLY A 433 22.18 18.81 20.14
CA GLY A 433 22.49 18.78 21.55
C GLY A 433 21.74 17.63 22.25
N GLY A 434 22.47 16.55 22.54
CA GLY A 434 21.97 15.47 23.38
C GLY A 434 21.59 16.03 24.75
N ASN A 435 20.56 15.46 25.36
CA ASN A 435 20.12 15.77 26.72
C ASN A 435 21.31 15.93 27.68
N ASN A 436 21.46 17.14 28.23
CA ASN A 436 22.15 17.32 29.47
C ASN A 436 21.37 16.68 30.62
#